data_aa351010a25dd1d378b5b2efb1b1d736
#
_entry.id   aa351010a25dd1d378b5b2efb1b1d736
#
_cell.length_a   1.000
_cell.length_b   1.000
_cell.length_c   1.000
_cell.angle_alpha   90.00
_cell.angle_beta   90.00
_cell.angle_gamma   90.00
#
_symmetry.space_group_name_H-M   'P 1'
#
loop_
_entity.id
_entity.type
_entity.pdbx_description
1 polymer ?
#
loop_
_entity_poly.entity_id
_entity_poly.type
_entity_poly.pdbx_seq_one_letter_code
_entity_poly.pdbx_strand_id
1 'polypeptide(L)'
;MEKTAAPRTLLPGDWAVLALLAEQPAHGFALAQVLAEDGEVGQVWTMPRPRVYRAIEDLRSAGLIETVETTPSDRGPARTLLAATPAGAVAVEQWLARPVAHVRDARSELLLKLVLTHRAGRDLRPLAAAQHGVLEQLADRLTAQLETADGQRALVLRFRLAQTLAARDYVADLLR
;
A
#
# COMPACT_ATOMS: atom_id res chain seq x y z
N MET A 1 35.12 7.09 -1.87
CA MET A 1 33.95 7.91 -2.23
C MET A 1 32.76 6.98 -2.30
N GLU A 2 32.01 6.88 -1.22
CA GLU A 2 30.82 6.05 -1.12
C GLU A 2 29.70 6.78 -1.87
N LYS A 3 29.18 6.15 -2.93
CA LYS A 3 28.11 6.70 -3.76
C LYS A 3 26.82 6.54 -2.98
N THR A 4 26.45 7.55 -2.19
CA THR A 4 25.12 7.62 -1.54
C THR A 4 24.07 7.59 -2.63
N ALA A 5 23.49 6.42 -2.86
CA ALA A 5 22.37 6.26 -3.77
C ALA A 5 21.21 7.11 -3.23
N ALA A 6 20.60 7.94 -4.09
CA ALA A 6 19.41 8.70 -3.73
C ALA A 6 18.34 7.75 -3.17
N PRO A 7 17.60 8.14 -2.11
CA PRO A 7 16.59 7.29 -1.51
C PRO A 7 15.55 6.90 -2.57
N ARG A 8 15.47 5.60 -2.86
CA ARG A 8 14.52 5.05 -3.83
C ARG A 8 13.09 5.23 -3.29
N THR A 9 12.22 5.76 -4.11
CA THR A 9 10.79 5.79 -3.79
C THR A 9 10.25 4.36 -3.73
N LEU A 10 9.71 3.95 -2.58
CA LEU A 10 9.09 2.64 -2.41
C LEU A 10 7.82 2.54 -3.25
N LEU A 11 7.65 1.42 -3.92
CA LEU A 11 6.44 1.09 -4.68
C LEU A 11 5.38 0.46 -3.74
N PRO A 12 4.09 0.42 -4.12
CA PRO A 12 3.05 -0.18 -3.28
C PRO A 12 3.36 -1.61 -2.81
N GLY A 13 3.99 -2.44 -3.67
CA GLY A 13 4.43 -3.78 -3.29
C GLY A 13 5.55 -3.82 -2.24
N ASP A 14 6.46 -2.85 -2.26
CA ASP A 14 7.51 -2.73 -1.25
C ASP A 14 6.89 -2.33 0.11
N TRP A 15 5.90 -1.42 0.09
CA TRP A 15 5.10 -1.06 1.26
C TRP A 15 4.30 -2.23 1.82
N ALA A 16 3.72 -3.09 0.95
CA ALA A 16 3.01 -4.29 1.40
C ALA A 16 3.93 -5.24 2.18
N VAL A 17 5.13 -5.51 1.65
CA VAL A 17 6.13 -6.35 2.34
C VAL A 17 6.55 -5.73 3.67
N LEU A 18 6.83 -4.43 3.70
CA LEU A 18 7.25 -3.73 4.91
C LEU A 18 6.14 -3.70 5.97
N ALA A 19 4.89 -3.47 5.56
CA ALA A 19 3.74 -3.45 6.48
C ALA A 19 3.51 -4.83 7.12
N LEU A 20 3.61 -5.91 6.34
CA LEU A 20 3.50 -7.27 6.86
C LEU A 20 4.61 -7.59 7.89
N LEU A 21 5.84 -7.11 7.66
CA LEU A 21 6.95 -7.26 8.60
C LEU A 21 6.84 -6.33 9.82
N ALA A 22 6.10 -5.24 9.72
CA ALA A 22 5.79 -4.36 10.85
C ALA A 22 4.68 -4.95 11.75
N GLU A 23 3.82 -5.82 11.23
CA GLU A 23 2.84 -6.56 12.05
C GLU A 23 3.53 -7.61 12.94
N GLN A 24 4.39 -8.43 12.34
CA GLN A 24 5.14 -9.48 13.03
C GLN A 24 6.33 -9.97 12.19
N PRO A 25 7.38 -10.48 12.84
CA PRO A 25 8.48 -11.12 12.12
C PRO A 25 8.00 -12.27 11.25
N ALA A 26 8.55 -12.39 10.04
CA ALA A 26 8.14 -13.41 9.08
C ALA A 26 9.30 -13.87 8.18
N HIS A 27 9.18 -15.09 7.65
CA HIS A 27 10.06 -15.59 6.60
C HIS A 27 9.61 -15.12 5.22
N GLY A 28 10.55 -14.92 4.29
CA GLY A 28 10.24 -14.49 2.93
C GLY A 28 9.23 -15.39 2.19
N PHE A 29 9.23 -16.70 2.51
CA PHE A 29 8.24 -17.64 1.96
C PHE A 29 6.81 -17.33 2.45
N ALA A 30 6.63 -17.05 3.74
CA ALA A 30 5.32 -16.69 4.31
C ALA A 30 4.79 -15.36 3.71
N LEU A 31 5.66 -14.37 3.53
CA LEU A 31 5.31 -13.12 2.85
C LEU A 31 4.84 -13.39 1.40
N ALA A 32 5.55 -14.27 0.69
CA ALA A 32 5.18 -14.64 -0.67
C ALA A 32 3.83 -15.37 -0.76
N GLN A 33 3.44 -16.14 0.27
CA GLN A 33 2.12 -16.78 0.35
C GLN A 33 1.01 -15.75 0.59
N VAL A 34 1.19 -14.82 1.52
CA VAL A 34 0.20 -13.76 1.82
C VAL A 34 -0.04 -12.84 0.61
N LEU A 35 0.99 -12.64 -0.22
CA LEU A 35 0.98 -11.79 -1.41
C LEU A 35 0.73 -12.56 -2.72
N ALA A 36 0.52 -13.88 -2.66
CA ALA A 36 0.11 -14.67 -3.82
C ALA A 36 -1.34 -14.33 -4.23
N GLU A 37 -1.75 -14.68 -5.44
CA GLU A 37 -3.07 -14.36 -6.00
C GLU A 37 -4.23 -14.81 -5.10
N ASP A 38 -4.08 -15.98 -4.47
CA ASP A 38 -5.02 -16.58 -3.51
C ASP A 38 -4.75 -16.18 -2.05
N GLY A 39 -3.72 -15.36 -1.80
CA GLY A 39 -3.35 -14.89 -0.46
C GLY A 39 -4.23 -13.73 0.01
N GLU A 40 -4.26 -13.51 1.33
CA GLU A 40 -5.12 -12.51 1.97
C GLU A 40 -4.91 -11.08 1.44
N VAL A 41 -3.66 -10.68 1.15
CA VAL A 41 -3.33 -9.37 0.59
C VAL A 41 -3.25 -9.44 -0.93
N GLY A 42 -2.93 -10.60 -1.48
CA GLY A 42 -2.80 -10.84 -2.91
C GLY A 42 -4.05 -10.58 -3.72
N GLN A 43 -5.25 -10.70 -3.11
CA GLN A 43 -6.53 -10.33 -3.73
C GLN A 43 -6.60 -8.86 -4.15
N VAL A 44 -5.85 -7.98 -3.48
CA VAL A 44 -5.77 -6.55 -3.80
C VAL A 44 -4.47 -6.22 -4.52
N TRP A 45 -3.37 -6.83 -4.08
CA TRP A 45 -2.04 -6.57 -4.61
C TRP A 45 -1.23 -7.85 -4.75
N THR A 46 -1.41 -8.56 -5.86
CA THR A 46 -0.67 -9.78 -6.16
C THR A 46 0.80 -9.49 -6.45
N MET A 47 1.69 -10.25 -5.82
CA MET A 47 3.13 -10.19 -6.08
C MET A 47 3.71 -11.56 -6.41
N PRO A 48 4.35 -11.73 -7.58
CA PRO A 48 5.13 -12.92 -7.86
C PRO A 48 6.27 -13.10 -6.86
N ARG A 49 6.56 -14.34 -6.46
CA ARG A 49 7.59 -14.67 -5.48
C ARG A 49 8.94 -13.98 -5.71
N PRO A 50 9.50 -13.93 -6.94
CA PRO A 50 10.76 -13.21 -7.19
C PRO A 50 10.68 -11.72 -6.85
N ARG A 51 9.51 -11.09 -7.05
CA ARG A 51 9.30 -9.67 -6.74
C ARG A 51 9.27 -9.42 -5.23
N VAL A 52 8.70 -10.36 -4.44
CA VAL A 52 8.72 -10.29 -2.97
C VAL A 52 10.16 -10.34 -2.45
N TYR A 53 10.98 -11.28 -2.93
CA TYR A 53 12.38 -11.36 -2.52
C TYR A 53 13.20 -10.13 -2.92
N ARG A 54 12.92 -9.54 -4.08
CA ARG A 54 13.55 -8.29 -4.48
C ARG A 54 13.15 -7.14 -3.56
N ALA A 55 11.87 -7.04 -3.18
CA ALA A 55 11.40 -6.04 -2.21
C ALA A 55 12.12 -6.20 -0.86
N ILE A 56 12.32 -7.43 -0.38
CA ILE A 56 13.07 -7.72 0.84
C ILE A 56 14.50 -7.18 0.74
N GLU A 57 15.22 -7.44 -0.36
CA GLU A 57 16.59 -6.93 -0.54
C GLU A 57 16.64 -5.39 -0.62
N ASP A 58 15.70 -4.80 -1.35
CA ASP A 58 15.59 -3.34 -1.49
C ASP A 58 15.31 -2.68 -0.11
N LEU A 59 14.38 -3.26 0.69
CA LEU A 59 14.04 -2.77 2.04
C LEU A 59 15.19 -2.96 3.04
N ARG A 60 15.92 -4.08 2.96
CA ARG A 60 17.10 -4.32 3.78
C ARG A 60 18.20 -3.31 3.47
N SER A 61 18.46 -3.07 2.19
CA SER A 61 19.44 -2.07 1.74
C SER A 61 19.09 -0.65 2.16
N ALA A 62 17.78 -0.36 2.32
CA ALA A 62 17.28 0.90 2.83
C ALA A 62 17.28 0.99 4.38
N GLY A 63 17.67 -0.05 5.10
CA GLY A 63 17.66 -0.10 6.57
C GLY A 63 16.25 -0.13 7.20
N LEU A 64 15.22 -0.48 6.41
CA LEU A 64 13.83 -0.52 6.87
C LEU A 64 13.42 -1.88 7.45
N ILE A 65 14.17 -2.94 7.13
CA ILE A 65 14.01 -4.27 7.71
C ILE A 65 15.36 -4.82 8.15
N GLU A 66 15.32 -5.76 9.08
CA GLU A 66 16.50 -6.45 9.62
C GLU A 66 16.28 -7.96 9.69
N THR A 67 17.39 -8.70 9.82
CA THR A 67 17.37 -10.12 10.11
C THR A 67 17.35 -10.32 11.62
N VAL A 68 16.29 -10.94 12.14
CA VAL A 68 16.16 -11.26 13.57
C VAL A 68 16.88 -12.56 13.89
N GLU A 69 16.73 -13.57 13.03
CA GLU A 69 17.28 -14.90 13.23
C GLU A 69 17.60 -15.56 11.89
N THR A 70 18.63 -16.39 11.88
CA THR A 70 18.95 -17.28 10.76
C THR A 70 19.11 -18.69 11.28
N THR A 71 18.16 -19.56 10.92
CA THR A 71 18.19 -20.98 11.30
C THR A 71 18.79 -21.80 10.15
N PRO A 72 19.89 -22.55 10.38
CA PRO A 72 20.39 -23.50 9.40
C PRO A 72 19.32 -24.53 9.01
N SER A 73 19.33 -25.00 7.78
CA SER A 73 18.40 -26.00 7.29
C SER A 73 19.18 -27.20 6.74
N ASP A 74 18.91 -28.41 7.24
CA ASP A 74 19.59 -29.65 6.81
C ASP A 74 19.22 -30.07 5.38
N ARG A 75 18.13 -29.51 4.79
CA ARG A 75 17.60 -29.92 3.48
C ARG A 75 17.29 -28.76 2.56
N GLY A 76 17.92 -27.57 2.74
CA GLY A 76 17.64 -26.41 1.89
C GLY A 76 18.39 -25.16 2.34
N PRO A 77 18.12 -24.00 1.71
CA PRO A 77 18.72 -22.75 2.14
C PRO A 77 18.31 -22.37 3.56
N ALA A 78 19.20 -21.69 4.28
CA ALA A 78 18.94 -21.21 5.63
C ALA A 78 17.64 -20.38 5.69
N ARG A 79 16.87 -20.59 6.76
CA ARG A 79 15.62 -19.85 7.00
C ARG A 79 15.94 -18.57 7.74
N THR A 80 15.70 -17.43 7.09
CA THR A 80 15.93 -16.12 7.66
C THR A 80 14.60 -15.53 8.15
N LEU A 81 14.51 -15.22 9.43
CA LEU A 81 13.39 -14.49 10.02
C LEU A 81 13.68 -13.00 9.90
N LEU A 82 12.76 -12.25 9.33
CA LEU A 82 12.85 -10.82 9.04
C LEU A 82 11.85 -10.05 9.90
N ALA A 83 12.19 -8.82 10.27
CA ALA A 83 11.29 -7.87 10.93
C ALA A 83 11.51 -6.46 10.39
N ALA A 84 10.52 -5.59 10.56
CA ALA A 84 10.71 -4.17 10.34
C ALA A 84 11.62 -3.58 11.42
N THR A 85 12.53 -2.69 11.04
CA THR A 85 13.27 -1.86 12.00
C THR A 85 12.35 -0.80 12.62
N PRO A 86 12.72 -0.13 13.71
CA PRO A 86 11.96 1.01 14.23
C PRO A 86 11.72 2.09 13.17
N ALA A 87 12.70 2.36 12.31
CA ALA A 87 12.55 3.29 11.18
C ALA A 87 11.53 2.78 10.15
N GLY A 88 11.56 1.47 9.85
CA GLY A 88 10.60 0.83 8.95
C GLY A 88 9.18 0.88 9.50
N ALA A 89 8.98 0.61 10.79
CA ALA A 89 7.68 0.70 11.44
C ALA A 89 7.10 2.13 11.36
N VAL A 90 7.90 3.16 11.69
CA VAL A 90 7.49 4.56 11.57
C VAL A 90 7.13 4.92 10.12
N ALA A 91 7.91 4.45 9.15
CA ALA A 91 7.63 4.69 7.74
C ALA A 91 6.29 4.08 7.29
N VAL A 92 5.97 2.86 7.76
CA VAL A 92 4.66 2.20 7.50
C VAL A 92 3.52 3.02 8.07
N GLU A 93 3.62 3.46 9.33
CA GLU A 93 2.59 4.30 9.98
C GLU A 93 2.28 5.55 9.15
N GLN A 94 3.33 6.25 8.73
CA GLN A 94 3.20 7.47 7.92
C GLN A 94 2.59 7.19 6.54
N TRP A 95 2.95 6.07 5.92
CA TRP A 95 2.40 5.70 4.63
C TRP A 95 0.93 5.27 4.73
N LEU A 96 0.57 4.46 5.73
CA LEU A 96 -0.81 4.03 5.96
C LEU A 96 -1.74 5.21 6.28
N ALA A 97 -1.27 6.21 7.02
CA ALA A 97 -2.06 7.38 7.40
C ALA A 97 -2.28 8.37 6.23
N ARG A 98 -1.49 8.28 5.15
CA ARG A 98 -1.56 9.24 4.04
C ARG A 98 -2.63 8.84 3.01
N PRO A 99 -3.64 9.69 2.74
CA PRO A 99 -4.61 9.42 1.69
C PRO A 99 -3.95 9.41 0.30
N VAL A 100 -4.57 8.72 -0.67
CA VAL A 100 -4.13 8.78 -2.07
C VAL A 100 -4.66 10.03 -2.75
N ALA A 101 -3.83 10.64 -3.60
CA ALA A 101 -4.18 11.91 -4.25
C ALA A 101 -5.06 11.75 -5.50
N HIS A 102 -5.08 10.57 -6.11
CA HIS A 102 -5.77 10.34 -7.38
C HIS A 102 -6.77 9.19 -7.27
N VAL A 103 -7.95 9.36 -7.86
CA VAL A 103 -9.00 8.32 -7.87
C VAL A 103 -8.55 7.02 -8.54
N ARG A 104 -7.62 7.07 -9.50
CA ARG A 104 -7.06 5.86 -10.12
C ARG A 104 -6.34 4.95 -9.12
N ASP A 105 -5.82 5.52 -8.03
CA ASP A 105 -5.10 4.79 -6.99
C ASP A 105 -6.04 4.24 -5.90
N ALA A 106 -7.34 4.59 -5.95
CA ALA A 106 -8.33 4.17 -4.96
C ALA A 106 -8.52 2.63 -4.94
N ARG A 107 -8.59 2.00 -6.12
CA ARG A 107 -8.77 0.53 -6.22
C ARG A 107 -7.48 -0.28 -6.02
N SER A 108 -6.35 0.36 -5.90
CA SER A 108 -5.03 -0.28 -5.72
C SER A 108 -4.40 0.14 -4.40
N GLU A 109 -3.74 1.29 -4.35
CA GLU A 109 -3.00 1.73 -3.16
C GLU A 109 -3.92 2.02 -1.96
N LEU A 110 -5.06 2.69 -2.14
CA LEU A 110 -5.98 2.93 -1.03
C LEU A 110 -6.55 1.62 -0.48
N LEU A 111 -7.02 0.74 -1.36
CA LEU A 111 -7.56 -0.55 -0.94
C LEU A 111 -6.49 -1.40 -0.25
N LEU A 112 -5.24 -1.38 -0.74
CA LEU A 112 -4.11 -2.03 -0.09
C LEU A 112 -3.87 -1.49 1.34
N LYS A 113 -3.88 -0.17 1.52
CA LYS A 113 -3.76 0.47 2.84
C LYS A 113 -4.88 0.05 3.79
N LEU A 114 -6.11 0.04 3.31
CA LEU A 114 -7.28 -0.38 4.11
C LEU A 114 -7.16 -1.84 4.54
N VAL A 115 -6.79 -2.74 3.63
CA VAL A 115 -6.61 -4.17 3.93
C VAL A 115 -5.47 -4.38 4.95
N LEU A 116 -4.33 -3.73 4.77
CA LEU A 116 -3.20 -3.84 5.71
C LEU A 116 -3.54 -3.24 7.08
N THR A 117 -4.25 -2.11 7.12
CA THR A 117 -4.72 -1.49 8.37
C THR A 117 -5.70 -2.40 9.11
N HIS A 118 -6.68 -2.98 8.39
CA HIS A 118 -7.65 -3.92 8.95
C HIS A 118 -6.99 -5.20 9.46
N ARG A 119 -6.07 -5.76 8.68
CA ARG A 119 -5.29 -6.96 9.03
C ARG A 119 -4.51 -6.76 10.33
N ALA A 120 -3.90 -5.59 10.51
CA ALA A 120 -3.18 -5.23 11.74
C ALA A 120 -4.11 -4.94 12.94
N GLY A 121 -5.42 -5.12 12.82
CA GLY A 121 -6.42 -4.86 13.87
C GLY A 121 -6.57 -3.37 14.22
N ARG A 122 -6.23 -2.47 13.29
CA ARG A 122 -6.24 -1.02 13.52
C ARG A 122 -7.54 -0.37 13.05
N ASP A 123 -7.82 0.78 13.60
CA ASP A 123 -8.99 1.59 13.20
C ASP A 123 -8.80 2.16 11.77
N LEU A 124 -9.77 1.92 10.91
CA LEU A 124 -9.81 2.42 9.53
C LEU A 124 -10.25 3.88 9.42
N ARG A 125 -10.99 4.38 10.42
CA ARG A 125 -11.64 5.68 10.37
C ARG A 125 -10.69 6.86 10.12
N PRO A 126 -9.47 6.93 10.70
CA PRO A 126 -8.56 8.04 10.45
C PRO A 126 -8.17 8.15 8.96
N LEU A 127 -7.82 7.03 8.31
CA LEU A 127 -7.52 7.01 6.88
C LEU A 127 -8.77 7.29 6.04
N ALA A 128 -9.91 6.69 6.38
CA ALA A 128 -11.18 6.89 5.68
C ALA A 128 -11.61 8.36 5.73
N ALA A 129 -11.51 9.03 6.87
CA ALA A 129 -11.85 10.45 7.03
C ALA A 129 -10.92 11.35 6.18
N ALA A 130 -9.60 11.12 6.25
CA ALA A 130 -8.65 11.87 5.44
C ALA A 130 -8.89 11.66 3.93
N GLN A 131 -9.17 10.42 3.52
CA GLN A 131 -9.45 10.08 2.12
C GLN A 131 -10.78 10.67 1.65
N HIS A 132 -11.81 10.65 2.48
CA HIS A 132 -13.10 11.26 2.17
C HIS A 132 -12.94 12.74 1.80
N GLY A 133 -12.22 13.52 2.62
CA GLY A 133 -11.97 14.93 2.33
C GLY A 133 -11.22 15.17 1.01
N VAL A 134 -10.25 14.32 0.67
CA VAL A 134 -9.53 14.40 -0.63
C VAL A 134 -10.47 14.12 -1.80
N LEU A 135 -11.32 13.09 -1.69
CA LEU A 135 -12.25 12.71 -2.76
C LEU A 135 -13.37 13.74 -2.93
N GLU A 136 -13.87 14.33 -1.84
CA GLU A 136 -14.88 15.40 -1.87
C GLU A 136 -14.35 16.61 -2.63
N GLN A 137 -13.17 17.13 -2.27
CA GLN A 137 -12.54 18.22 -2.98
C GLN A 137 -12.27 17.90 -4.47
N LEU A 138 -11.95 16.64 -4.80
CA LEU A 138 -11.77 16.21 -6.18
C LEU A 138 -13.10 16.21 -6.94
N ALA A 139 -14.18 15.74 -6.32
CA ALA A 139 -15.53 15.74 -6.91
C ALA A 139 -16.00 17.16 -7.22
N ASP A 140 -15.82 18.09 -6.29
CA ASP A 140 -16.18 19.51 -6.48
C ASP A 140 -15.42 20.11 -7.67
N ARG A 141 -14.11 19.89 -7.75
CA ARG A 141 -13.30 20.36 -8.89
C ARG A 141 -13.74 19.77 -10.23
N LEU A 142 -14.09 18.47 -10.25
CA LEU A 142 -14.57 17.80 -11.47
C LEU A 142 -15.95 18.31 -11.89
N THR A 143 -16.83 18.58 -10.94
CA THR A 143 -18.15 19.15 -11.16
C THR A 143 -18.02 20.54 -11.78
N ALA A 144 -17.22 21.44 -11.20
CA ALA A 144 -16.98 22.76 -11.75
C ALA A 144 -16.38 22.72 -13.17
N GLN A 145 -15.47 21.78 -13.46
CA GLN A 145 -14.92 21.60 -14.80
C GLN A 145 -15.97 21.11 -15.82
N LEU A 146 -16.98 20.37 -15.38
CA LEU A 146 -18.06 19.88 -16.24
C LEU A 146 -19.00 20.99 -16.71
N GLU A 147 -19.17 22.05 -15.96
CA GLU A 147 -20.06 23.18 -16.32
C GLU A 147 -19.68 23.84 -17.66
N THR A 148 -18.38 23.80 -18.00
CA THR A 148 -17.85 24.45 -19.23
C THR A 148 -17.30 23.43 -20.23
N ALA A 149 -17.41 22.13 -19.94
CA ALA A 149 -16.86 21.08 -20.80
C ALA A 149 -17.90 20.54 -21.76
N ASP A 150 -17.48 20.28 -22.99
CA ASP A 150 -18.28 19.65 -24.03
C ASP A 150 -17.57 18.43 -24.66
N GLY A 151 -18.25 17.75 -25.58
CA GLY A 151 -17.71 16.68 -26.40
C GLY A 151 -16.94 15.62 -25.61
N GLN A 152 -15.77 15.27 -26.13
CA GLN A 152 -14.90 14.23 -25.54
C GLN A 152 -14.43 14.60 -24.11
N ARG A 153 -14.19 15.87 -23.84
CA ARG A 153 -13.76 16.33 -22.51
C ARG A 153 -14.83 16.08 -21.46
N ALA A 154 -16.08 16.42 -21.77
CA ALA A 154 -17.20 16.15 -20.88
C ALA A 154 -17.39 14.66 -20.58
N LEU A 155 -17.21 13.78 -21.59
CA LEU A 155 -17.27 12.34 -21.41
C LEU A 155 -16.23 11.83 -20.39
N VAL A 156 -14.98 12.28 -20.52
CA VAL A 156 -13.89 11.88 -19.62
C VAL A 156 -14.13 12.41 -18.20
N LEU A 157 -14.57 13.66 -18.05
CA LEU A 157 -14.83 14.26 -16.75
C LEU A 157 -15.99 13.58 -16.02
N ARG A 158 -17.09 13.25 -16.74
CA ARG A 158 -18.22 12.49 -16.17
C ARG A 158 -17.79 11.12 -15.64
N PHE A 159 -16.97 10.40 -16.41
CA PHE A 159 -16.45 9.10 -15.97
C PHE A 159 -15.58 9.25 -14.70
N ARG A 160 -14.66 10.21 -14.68
CA ARG A 160 -13.81 10.49 -13.52
C ARG A 160 -14.62 10.90 -12.29
N LEU A 161 -15.65 11.74 -12.48
CA LEU A 161 -16.55 12.15 -11.40
C LEU A 161 -17.30 10.94 -10.84
N ALA A 162 -17.87 10.07 -11.68
CA ALA A 162 -18.57 8.88 -11.24
C ALA A 162 -17.65 7.94 -10.40
N GLN A 163 -16.41 7.73 -10.84
CA GLN A 163 -15.44 6.94 -10.07
C GLN A 163 -15.08 7.62 -8.73
N THR A 164 -14.95 8.95 -8.73
CA THR A 164 -14.62 9.71 -7.51
C THR A 164 -15.76 9.62 -6.49
N LEU A 165 -17.01 9.77 -6.94
CA LEU A 165 -18.20 9.66 -6.08
C LEU A 165 -18.33 8.25 -5.50
N ALA A 166 -18.18 7.21 -6.32
CA ALA A 166 -18.21 5.83 -5.85
C ALA A 166 -17.13 5.54 -4.78
N ALA A 167 -15.90 6.02 -5.00
CA ALA A 167 -14.82 5.86 -4.02
C ALA A 167 -15.09 6.65 -2.73
N ARG A 168 -15.64 7.88 -2.84
CA ARG A 168 -16.03 8.70 -1.70
C ARG A 168 -17.12 8.02 -0.86
N ASP A 169 -18.15 7.51 -1.50
CA ASP A 169 -19.27 6.85 -0.83
C ASP A 169 -18.79 5.57 -0.10
N TYR A 170 -17.89 4.80 -0.72
CA TYR A 170 -17.28 3.65 -0.08
C TYR A 170 -16.50 4.02 1.19
N VAL A 171 -15.66 5.05 1.16
CA VAL A 171 -14.91 5.45 2.37
C VAL A 171 -15.83 6.10 3.42
N ALA A 172 -16.93 6.74 3.02
CA ALA A 172 -17.95 7.25 3.95
C ALA A 172 -18.64 6.11 4.73
N ASP A 173 -18.85 4.95 4.10
CA ASP A 173 -19.40 3.77 4.77
C ASP A 173 -18.47 3.23 5.87
N LEU A 174 -17.15 3.37 5.71
CA LEU A 174 -16.17 2.97 6.73
C LEU A 174 -16.16 3.90 7.97
N LEU A 175 -16.84 5.04 7.93
CA LEU A 175 -16.92 5.99 9.03
C LEU A 175 -18.12 5.72 9.96
N ARG A 176 -19.05 4.85 9.55
CA ARG A 176 -20.24 4.48 10.33
C ARG A 176 -19.90 3.40 11.34
#